data_7e13822436be44bb86e1a58f3949942b
#
_entry.id   7e13822436be44bb86e1a58f3949942b
#
_cell.length_a   1.000
_cell.length_b   1.000
_cell.length_c   1.000
_cell.angle_alpha   90.00
_cell.angle_beta   90.00
_cell.angle_gamma   90.00
#
_symmetry.space_group_name_H-M   'P 1'
#
loop_
_entity.id
_entity.type
_entity.pdbx_description
1 polymer ?
#
loop_
_entity_poly.entity_id
_entity_poly.type
_entity_poly.pdbx_seq_one_letter_code
_entity_poly.pdbx_strand_id
1 'polypeptide(L)'
;HGMLTCLSKHVDIQEVDYFTDRCVQSKLAFSFGMGEEDRELLFGDKMNLPECVRTITSRFFCLDVANGYTQRFVDFVKEVRKEWPRKIIIAGNVVTAEMTEALLLAGADIIKVGIGPGSVCTTRKVSGVGYPQLSAVMECSDAAHGLGGFIMADGGCQSPGDVSKAFGAGADFVMLGGLLAGHDECAGEFTTEDSGESYKVFYGMSSDTAMEKYSGGV
;
A
#
# COMPACT_ATOMS: atom_id res chain seq x y z
N HIS A 1 -6.46 -10.64 14.76
CA HIS A 1 -6.35 -11.68 13.74
C HIS A 1 -4.91 -11.85 13.19
N GLY A 2 -3.90 -11.16 13.75
CA GLY A 2 -2.50 -11.29 13.30
C GLY A 2 -2.18 -10.58 11.97
N MET A 3 -3.06 -9.74 11.49
CA MET A 3 -2.88 -8.98 10.24
C MET A 3 -2.17 -7.65 10.49
N LEU A 4 -1.47 -7.15 9.47
CA LEU A 4 -0.97 -5.79 9.38
C LEU A 4 -2.02 -4.94 8.69
N THR A 5 -2.27 -3.73 9.19
CA THR A 5 -3.17 -2.76 8.57
C THR A 5 -2.37 -1.64 7.97
N CYS A 6 -2.49 -1.45 6.66
CA CYS A 6 -1.89 -0.32 5.95
C CYS A 6 -2.91 0.82 5.88
N LEU A 7 -2.64 1.91 6.59
CA LEU A 7 -3.48 3.09 6.58
C LEU A 7 -3.30 3.85 5.27
N SER A 8 -4.40 4.28 4.66
CA SER A 8 -4.34 5.14 3.48
C SER A 8 -3.63 6.46 3.81
N LYS A 9 -2.87 7.00 2.85
CA LYS A 9 -2.25 8.33 2.96
C LYS A 9 -3.26 9.50 3.08
N HIS A 10 -4.54 9.21 2.88
CA HIS A 10 -5.64 10.19 3.04
C HIS A 10 -6.32 10.12 4.41
N VAL A 11 -5.87 9.22 5.30
CA VAL A 11 -6.31 9.22 6.71
C VAL A 11 -5.57 10.33 7.44
N ASP A 12 -6.30 11.11 8.24
CA ASP A 12 -5.65 12.08 9.12
C ASP A 12 -4.76 11.34 10.12
N ILE A 13 -3.46 11.51 9.96
CA ILE A 13 -2.47 10.81 10.78
C ILE A 13 -2.58 11.19 12.27
N GLN A 14 -3.15 12.35 12.59
CA GLN A 14 -3.37 12.80 13.97
C GLN A 14 -4.48 11.99 14.67
N GLU A 15 -5.46 11.50 13.92
CA GLU A 15 -6.52 10.66 14.49
C GLU A 15 -6.00 9.31 14.98
N VAL A 16 -4.82 8.89 14.56
CA VAL A 16 -4.22 7.60 14.95
C VAL A 16 -3.78 7.57 16.42
N ASP A 17 -3.54 8.71 17.05
CA ASP A 17 -3.21 8.79 18.47
C ASP A 17 -4.35 8.29 19.39
N TYR A 18 -5.59 8.16 18.88
CA TYR A 18 -6.69 7.49 19.59
C TYR A 18 -6.45 5.98 19.78
N PHE A 19 -5.57 5.34 18.99
CA PHE A 19 -5.18 3.95 19.22
C PHE A 19 -4.14 3.87 20.34
N THR A 20 -4.60 3.84 21.58
CA THR A 20 -3.72 3.76 22.76
C THR A 20 -3.09 2.39 22.97
N ASP A 21 -3.61 1.34 22.33
CA ASP A 21 -3.09 -0.02 22.44
C ASP A 21 -1.81 -0.17 21.59
N ARG A 22 -0.68 -0.34 22.25
CA ARG A 22 0.62 -0.58 21.60
C ARG A 22 0.63 -1.83 20.72
N CYS A 23 -0.17 -2.84 21.02
CA CYS A 23 -0.30 -4.03 20.20
C CYS A 23 -0.95 -3.71 18.85
N VAL A 24 -1.96 -2.84 18.85
CA VAL A 24 -2.60 -2.32 17.62
C VAL A 24 -1.62 -1.44 16.85
N GLN A 25 -1.01 -0.46 17.50
CA GLN A 25 -0.04 0.45 16.88
C GLN A 25 1.11 -0.28 16.19
N SER A 26 1.60 -1.38 16.80
CA SER A 26 2.70 -2.17 16.23
C SER A 26 2.36 -2.89 14.93
N LYS A 27 1.06 -2.99 14.59
CA LYS A 27 0.53 -3.62 13.39
C LYS A 27 0.02 -2.62 12.35
N LEU A 28 0.30 -1.33 12.56
CA LEU A 28 -0.03 -0.29 11.60
C LEU A 28 1.17 -0.01 10.68
N ALA A 29 0.90 0.10 9.39
CA ALA A 29 1.78 0.69 8.39
C ALA A 29 1.20 2.05 7.97
N PHE A 30 2.02 3.08 7.96
CA PHE A 30 1.63 4.42 7.54
C PHE A 30 2.03 4.62 6.09
N SER A 31 1.05 5.01 5.25
CA SER A 31 1.29 5.25 3.83
C SER A 31 1.65 6.71 3.57
N PHE A 32 2.67 6.89 2.72
CA PHE A 32 3.16 8.19 2.25
C PHE A 32 3.33 8.16 0.74
N GLY A 33 2.94 9.24 0.07
CA GLY A 33 3.28 9.50 -1.32
C GLY A 33 4.57 10.31 -1.45
N MET A 34 4.72 10.99 -2.60
CA MET A 34 5.84 11.90 -2.86
C MET A 34 5.40 13.38 -2.88
N GLY A 35 4.19 13.68 -2.43
CA GLY A 35 3.66 15.05 -2.33
C GLY A 35 4.42 15.90 -1.31
N GLU A 36 4.21 17.21 -1.35
CA GLU A 36 4.85 18.14 -0.42
C GLU A 36 4.44 17.87 1.02
N GLU A 37 3.16 17.58 1.26
CA GLU A 37 2.63 17.24 2.59
C GLU A 37 3.28 15.98 3.17
N ASP A 38 3.39 14.90 2.37
CA ASP A 38 4.06 13.67 2.77
C ASP A 38 5.54 13.89 3.06
N ARG A 39 6.19 14.72 2.25
CA ARG A 39 7.60 15.07 2.46
C ARG A 39 7.81 15.89 3.72
N GLU A 40 6.92 16.83 4.02
CA GLU A 40 6.97 17.60 5.26
C GLU A 40 6.79 16.68 6.48
N LEU A 41 5.87 15.73 6.42
CA LEU A 41 5.69 14.73 7.48
C LEU A 41 6.96 13.86 7.66
N LEU A 42 7.59 13.42 6.58
CA LEU A 42 8.73 12.50 6.64
C LEU A 42 10.06 13.19 7.00
N PHE A 43 10.26 14.43 6.57
CA PHE A 43 11.56 15.14 6.65
C PHE A 43 11.51 16.46 7.42
N GLY A 44 10.31 16.98 7.74
CA GLY A 44 10.10 18.18 8.52
C GLY A 44 10.24 17.98 10.02
N ASP A 45 9.53 18.78 10.80
CA ASP A 45 9.56 18.64 12.26
C ASP A 45 8.81 17.38 12.69
N LYS A 46 9.57 16.41 13.20
CA LYS A 46 9.05 15.12 13.68
C LYS A 46 8.00 15.27 14.80
N MET A 47 7.94 16.43 15.46
CA MET A 47 6.91 16.70 16.48
C MET A 47 5.50 16.79 15.88
N ASN A 48 5.39 17.02 14.57
CA ASN A 48 4.12 17.00 13.85
C ASN A 48 3.59 15.59 13.58
N LEU A 49 4.41 14.55 13.81
CA LEU A 49 4.00 13.17 13.66
C LEU A 49 3.43 12.60 14.97
N PRO A 50 2.43 11.69 14.91
CA PRO A 50 1.95 10.93 16.06
C PRO A 50 3.09 10.25 16.82
N GLU A 51 2.97 10.14 18.12
CA GLU A 51 4.00 9.52 18.97
C GLU A 51 4.32 8.10 18.52
N CYS A 52 3.32 7.30 18.13
CA CYS A 52 3.51 5.93 17.66
C CYS A 52 4.35 5.86 16.37
N VAL A 53 4.30 6.89 15.52
CA VAL A 53 5.13 6.99 14.30
C VAL A 53 6.56 7.41 14.64
N ARG A 54 6.74 8.37 15.55
CA ARG A 54 8.06 8.86 16.00
C ARG A 54 8.84 7.80 16.78
N THR A 55 8.13 6.92 17.48
CA THR A 55 8.70 5.86 18.29
C THR A 55 8.89 4.56 17.50
N ILE A 56 9.42 3.55 18.16
CA ILE A 56 9.59 2.20 17.60
C ILE A 56 8.24 1.44 17.52
N THR A 57 7.17 1.93 18.11
CA THR A 57 5.89 1.21 18.23
C THR A 57 5.28 0.92 16.87
N SER A 58 5.14 1.92 16.00
CA SER A 58 4.80 1.67 14.59
C SER A 58 6.09 1.44 13.79
N ARG A 59 6.21 0.26 13.22
CA ARG A 59 7.45 -0.20 12.59
C ARG A 59 7.46 0.02 11.07
N PHE A 60 6.31 0.13 10.43
CA PHE A 60 6.16 0.03 8.99
C PHE A 60 5.82 1.38 8.35
N PHE A 61 6.55 1.73 7.30
CA PHE A 61 6.21 2.78 6.36
C PHE A 61 5.88 2.17 5.01
N CYS A 62 4.80 2.62 4.38
CA CYS A 62 4.42 2.22 3.04
C CYS A 62 4.57 3.43 2.10
N LEU A 63 5.58 3.39 1.25
CA LEU A 63 5.79 4.41 0.22
C LEU A 63 4.98 4.00 -1.01
N ASP A 64 3.81 4.64 -1.15
CA ASP A 64 2.77 4.24 -2.10
C ASP A 64 2.62 5.22 -3.25
N VAL A 65 3.03 4.78 -4.45
CA VAL A 65 2.90 5.53 -5.69
C VAL A 65 2.26 4.65 -6.77
N ALA A 66 1.48 5.29 -7.67
CA ALA A 66 0.84 4.58 -8.78
C ALA A 66 1.86 4.02 -9.79
N ASN A 67 3.05 4.64 -9.88
CA ASN A 67 4.12 4.27 -10.79
C ASN A 67 5.48 4.39 -10.11
N GLY A 68 6.05 3.24 -9.69
CA GLY A 68 7.35 3.15 -9.03
C GLY A 68 8.56 3.23 -9.98
N TYR A 69 8.37 3.43 -11.28
CA TYR A 69 9.42 3.36 -12.32
C TYR A 69 10.18 4.67 -12.54
N THR A 70 10.08 5.63 -11.65
CA THR A 70 10.79 6.91 -11.80
C THR A 70 12.06 6.94 -10.94
N GLN A 71 13.15 7.51 -11.46
CA GLN A 71 14.37 7.73 -10.68
C GLN A 71 14.07 8.54 -9.41
N ARG A 72 13.15 9.52 -9.50
CA ARG A 72 12.70 10.31 -8.35
C ARG A 72 12.14 9.43 -7.22
N PHE A 73 11.44 8.35 -7.53
CA PHE A 73 10.92 7.44 -6.51
C PHE A 73 12.03 6.61 -5.86
N VAL A 74 12.98 6.11 -6.65
CA VAL A 74 14.17 5.40 -6.13
C VAL A 74 14.96 6.29 -5.17
N ASP A 75 15.18 7.55 -5.54
CA ASP A 75 15.90 8.51 -4.71
C ASP A 75 15.11 8.86 -3.45
N PHE A 76 13.79 8.99 -3.54
CA PHE A 76 12.92 9.19 -2.39
C PHE A 76 13.00 8.02 -1.38
N VAL A 77 13.02 6.77 -1.84
CA VAL A 77 13.23 5.60 -0.95
C VAL A 77 14.58 5.70 -0.22
N LYS A 78 15.66 6.11 -0.90
CA LYS A 78 16.98 6.33 -0.28
C LYS A 78 16.94 7.41 0.79
N GLU A 79 16.26 8.53 0.52
CA GLU A 79 16.09 9.63 1.47
C GLU A 79 15.35 9.15 2.72
N VAL A 80 14.22 8.43 2.54
CA VAL A 80 13.43 7.88 3.65
C VAL A 80 14.25 6.89 4.46
N ARG A 81 15.00 5.97 3.81
CA ARG A 81 15.88 5.02 4.51
C ARG A 81 16.94 5.73 5.36
N LYS A 82 17.53 6.78 4.82
CA LYS A 82 18.55 7.58 5.54
C LYS A 82 17.95 8.26 6.77
N GLU A 83 16.76 8.84 6.65
CA GLU A 83 16.09 9.55 7.73
C GLU A 83 15.50 8.59 8.79
N TRP A 84 15.02 7.43 8.34
CA TRP A 84 14.32 6.45 9.17
C TRP A 84 15.00 5.07 9.13
N PRO A 85 16.24 4.91 9.59
CA PRO A 85 17.05 3.70 9.39
C PRO A 85 16.47 2.43 10.06
N ARG A 86 15.58 2.59 11.05
CA ARG A 86 14.99 1.48 11.81
C ARG A 86 13.56 1.11 11.42
N LYS A 87 12.96 1.84 10.48
CA LYS A 87 11.62 1.51 9.97
C LYS A 87 11.72 0.41 8.91
N ILE A 88 10.70 -0.42 8.83
CA ILE A 88 10.52 -1.35 7.73
C ILE A 88 9.83 -0.60 6.61
N ILE A 89 10.47 -0.50 5.46
CA ILE A 89 9.99 0.27 4.31
C ILE A 89 9.38 -0.68 3.29
N ILE A 90 8.07 -0.53 3.07
CA ILE A 90 7.31 -1.12 1.98
C ILE A 90 7.32 -0.11 0.85
N ALA A 91 7.74 -0.46 -0.37
CA ALA A 91 7.81 0.48 -1.49
C ALA A 91 7.17 -0.11 -2.76
N GLY A 92 6.40 0.68 -3.48
CA GLY A 92 5.77 0.29 -4.75
C GLY A 92 4.79 1.35 -5.28
N ASN A 93 4.13 1.03 -6.44
CA ASN A 93 4.03 -0.32 -7.00
C ASN A 93 4.94 -0.49 -8.22
N VAL A 94 5.45 -1.69 -8.34
CA VAL A 94 6.24 -2.17 -9.48
C VAL A 94 5.77 -3.55 -9.92
N VAL A 95 6.26 -4.06 -11.05
CA VAL A 95 5.89 -5.39 -11.62
C VAL A 95 7.04 -6.08 -12.34
N THR A 96 8.28 -5.58 -12.23
CA THR A 96 9.45 -6.18 -12.90
C THR A 96 10.59 -6.43 -11.92
N ALA A 97 11.44 -7.39 -12.26
CA ALA A 97 12.62 -7.76 -11.49
C ALA A 97 13.58 -6.58 -11.29
N GLU A 98 13.87 -5.82 -12.36
CA GLU A 98 14.84 -4.71 -12.32
C GLU A 98 14.42 -3.61 -11.34
N MET A 99 13.13 -3.26 -11.31
CA MET A 99 12.65 -2.23 -10.36
C MET A 99 12.55 -2.78 -8.95
N THR A 100 12.25 -4.06 -8.79
CA THR A 100 12.32 -4.74 -7.50
C THR A 100 13.74 -4.64 -6.91
N GLU A 101 14.76 -5.00 -7.69
CA GLU A 101 16.16 -4.86 -7.29
C GLU A 101 16.53 -3.41 -6.98
N ALA A 102 16.16 -2.47 -7.86
CA ALA A 102 16.49 -1.06 -7.70
C ALA A 102 15.92 -0.48 -6.38
N LEU A 103 14.69 -0.83 -6.01
CA LEU A 103 14.06 -0.36 -4.77
C LEU A 103 14.65 -1.02 -3.53
N LEU A 104 14.98 -2.32 -3.58
CA LEU A 104 15.68 -3.00 -2.48
C LEU A 104 17.06 -2.40 -2.24
N LEU A 105 17.83 -2.18 -3.30
CA LEU A 105 19.14 -1.52 -3.23
C LEU A 105 19.06 -0.06 -2.77
N ALA A 106 17.92 0.59 -3.00
CA ALA A 106 17.63 1.93 -2.47
C ALA A 106 17.30 1.92 -0.96
N GLY A 107 17.03 0.75 -0.39
CA GLY A 107 16.80 0.57 1.04
C GLY A 107 15.38 0.20 1.42
N ALA A 108 14.52 -0.20 0.49
CA ALA A 108 13.26 -0.85 0.81
C ALA A 108 13.51 -2.25 1.40
N ASP A 109 12.61 -2.73 2.27
CA ASP A 109 12.64 -4.08 2.82
C ASP A 109 11.62 -4.99 2.12
N ILE A 110 10.47 -4.41 1.76
CA ILE A 110 9.35 -5.11 1.14
C ILE A 110 8.96 -4.37 -0.13
N ILE A 111 8.86 -5.08 -1.25
CA ILE A 111 8.43 -4.51 -2.51
C ILE A 111 6.95 -4.81 -2.74
N LYS A 112 6.15 -3.76 -2.97
CA LYS A 112 4.73 -3.86 -3.25
C LYS A 112 4.51 -4.01 -4.75
N VAL A 113 4.00 -5.20 -5.15
CA VAL A 113 3.91 -5.66 -6.54
C VAL A 113 2.48 -5.66 -7.02
N GLY A 114 2.23 -4.93 -8.09
CA GLY A 114 0.94 -4.91 -8.77
C GLY A 114 0.63 -3.58 -9.45
N ILE A 115 0.35 -3.61 -10.75
CA ILE A 115 -0.15 -2.47 -11.53
C ILE A 115 -1.42 -2.89 -12.24
N GLY A 116 -2.54 -2.33 -11.78
CA GLY A 116 -3.85 -2.55 -12.35
C GLY A 116 -4.57 -3.87 -12.04
N PRO A 117 -4.15 -4.72 -11.07
CA PRO A 117 -4.84 -5.99 -10.82
C PRO A 117 -6.09 -5.86 -9.95
N GLY A 118 -6.28 -4.74 -9.26
CA GLY A 118 -7.41 -4.54 -8.35
C GLY A 118 -8.77 -4.66 -9.04
N SER A 119 -9.77 -5.20 -8.33
CA SER A 119 -11.12 -5.45 -8.89
C SER A 119 -11.83 -4.17 -9.35
N VAL A 120 -11.58 -3.06 -8.69
CA VAL A 120 -12.12 -1.73 -9.01
C VAL A 120 -11.10 -0.82 -9.71
N CYS A 121 -9.91 -1.34 -10.06
CA CYS A 121 -8.86 -0.57 -10.71
C CYS A 121 -9.20 -0.30 -12.18
N THR A 122 -9.11 0.97 -12.58
CA THR A 122 -9.39 1.42 -13.95
C THR A 122 -8.12 1.56 -14.80
N THR A 123 -6.91 1.46 -14.22
CA THR A 123 -5.64 1.71 -14.90
C THR A 123 -5.50 0.93 -16.19
N ARG A 124 -5.76 -0.38 -16.19
CA ARG A 124 -5.64 -1.22 -17.40
C ARG A 124 -6.63 -0.83 -18.50
N LYS A 125 -7.84 -0.41 -18.11
CA LYS A 125 -8.89 -0.01 -19.07
C LYS A 125 -8.63 1.37 -19.66
N VAL A 126 -8.13 2.30 -18.85
CA VAL A 126 -7.95 3.70 -19.24
C VAL A 126 -6.60 3.93 -19.92
N SER A 127 -5.51 3.40 -19.36
CA SER A 127 -4.15 3.64 -19.86
C SER A 127 -3.57 2.50 -20.69
N GLY A 128 -4.17 1.31 -20.65
CA GLY A 128 -3.60 0.10 -21.24
C GLY A 128 -2.40 -0.47 -20.46
N VAL A 129 -1.99 0.19 -19.39
CA VAL A 129 -0.83 -0.22 -18.58
C VAL A 129 -1.25 -1.25 -17.54
N GLY A 130 -0.44 -2.32 -17.42
CA GLY A 130 -0.63 -3.35 -16.41
C GLY A 130 0.22 -4.57 -16.70
N TYR A 131 0.24 -5.50 -15.76
CA TYR A 131 0.97 -6.76 -15.88
C TYR A 131 0.12 -7.88 -15.24
N PRO A 132 0.12 -9.12 -15.77
CA PRO A 132 -0.56 -10.25 -15.13
C PRO A 132 -0.02 -10.49 -13.71
N GLN A 133 -0.88 -10.42 -12.70
CA GLN A 133 -0.43 -10.33 -11.31
C GLN A 133 0.38 -11.54 -10.86
N LEU A 134 -0.03 -12.75 -11.21
CA LEU A 134 0.71 -13.96 -10.83
C LEU A 134 2.13 -13.98 -11.42
N SER A 135 2.26 -13.60 -12.69
CA SER A 135 3.56 -13.50 -13.36
C SER A 135 4.45 -12.44 -12.73
N ALA A 136 3.87 -11.27 -12.40
CA ALA A 136 4.59 -10.20 -11.72
C ALA A 136 5.11 -10.65 -10.35
N VAL A 137 4.29 -11.35 -9.56
CA VAL A 137 4.70 -11.88 -8.25
C VAL A 137 5.84 -12.87 -8.39
N MET A 138 5.76 -13.83 -9.34
CA MET A 138 6.81 -14.81 -9.57
C MET A 138 8.14 -14.15 -9.96
N GLU A 139 8.10 -13.23 -10.90
CA GLU A 139 9.30 -12.53 -11.39
C GLU A 139 9.93 -11.66 -10.30
N CYS A 140 9.12 -10.86 -9.61
CA CYS A 140 9.60 -9.98 -8.56
C CYS A 140 10.07 -10.74 -7.31
N SER A 141 9.44 -11.89 -6.95
CA SER A 141 9.86 -12.68 -5.80
C SER A 141 11.23 -13.33 -6.02
N ASP A 142 11.50 -13.81 -7.22
CA ASP A 142 12.80 -14.37 -7.57
C ASP A 142 13.91 -13.33 -7.38
N ALA A 143 13.70 -12.12 -7.91
CA ALA A 143 14.62 -11.01 -7.74
C ALA A 143 14.80 -10.58 -6.28
N ALA A 144 13.69 -10.44 -5.54
CA ALA A 144 13.71 -9.96 -4.16
C ALA A 144 14.38 -10.94 -3.21
N HIS A 145 14.04 -12.21 -3.29
CA HIS A 145 14.60 -13.24 -2.43
C HIS A 145 16.11 -13.44 -2.70
N GLY A 146 16.55 -13.24 -3.95
CA GLY A 146 17.98 -13.24 -4.31
C GLY A 146 18.78 -12.15 -3.60
N LEU A 147 18.14 -11.04 -3.22
CA LEU A 147 18.73 -9.91 -2.47
C LEU A 147 18.38 -9.91 -0.98
N GLY A 148 17.65 -10.92 -0.49
CA GLY A 148 17.21 -11.01 0.91
C GLY A 148 16.06 -10.06 1.27
N GLY A 149 15.34 -9.53 0.26
CA GLY A 149 14.15 -8.72 0.42
C GLY A 149 12.86 -9.55 0.41
N PHE A 150 11.72 -8.88 0.54
CA PHE A 150 10.39 -9.50 0.62
C PHE A 150 9.45 -8.92 -0.42
N ILE A 151 8.40 -9.68 -0.78
CA ILE A 151 7.36 -9.29 -1.73
C ILE A 151 6.00 -9.22 -1.06
N MET A 152 5.28 -8.13 -1.34
CA MET A 152 3.88 -7.97 -1.02
C MET A 152 3.06 -7.94 -2.32
N ALA A 153 2.27 -9.00 -2.56
CA ALA A 153 1.33 -9.02 -3.69
C ALA A 153 0.15 -8.09 -3.41
N ASP A 154 -0.01 -7.05 -4.22
CA ASP A 154 -1.03 -6.01 -4.04
C ASP A 154 -2.05 -6.04 -5.17
N GLY A 155 -3.28 -6.40 -4.82
CA GLY A 155 -4.44 -6.45 -5.72
C GLY A 155 -4.63 -7.79 -6.45
N GLY A 156 -5.85 -7.97 -6.97
CA GLY A 156 -6.23 -9.13 -7.77
C GLY A 156 -6.77 -10.33 -6.99
N CYS A 157 -6.66 -10.36 -5.67
CA CYS A 157 -7.23 -11.43 -4.86
C CYS A 157 -8.72 -11.17 -4.59
N GLN A 158 -9.57 -12.03 -5.12
CA GLN A 158 -11.03 -11.99 -4.96
C GLN A 158 -11.57 -13.20 -4.18
N SER A 159 -10.71 -14.17 -3.91
CA SER A 159 -11.05 -15.39 -3.19
C SER A 159 -9.88 -15.87 -2.33
N PRO A 160 -10.12 -16.74 -1.32
CA PRO A 160 -9.03 -17.37 -0.57
C PRO A 160 -8.06 -18.17 -1.46
N GLY A 161 -8.56 -18.74 -2.55
CA GLY A 161 -7.73 -19.44 -3.53
C GLY A 161 -6.71 -18.54 -4.23
N ASP A 162 -7.08 -17.27 -4.49
CA ASP A 162 -6.15 -16.29 -5.07
C ASP A 162 -5.06 -15.90 -4.08
N VAL A 163 -5.40 -15.77 -2.80
CA VAL A 163 -4.43 -15.54 -1.72
C VAL A 163 -3.43 -16.70 -1.65
N SER A 164 -3.91 -17.94 -1.70
CA SER A 164 -3.06 -19.13 -1.71
C SER A 164 -2.13 -19.18 -2.93
N LYS A 165 -2.63 -18.78 -4.12
CA LYS A 165 -1.81 -18.70 -5.34
C LYS A 165 -0.73 -17.62 -5.21
N ALA A 166 -1.05 -16.45 -4.62
CA ALA A 166 -0.06 -15.39 -4.40
C ALA A 166 1.10 -15.89 -3.52
N PHE A 167 0.82 -16.55 -2.41
CA PHE A 167 1.85 -17.17 -1.58
C PHE A 167 2.60 -18.29 -2.32
N GLY A 168 1.90 -19.15 -3.06
CA GLY A 168 2.51 -20.20 -3.89
C GLY A 168 3.40 -19.66 -5.01
N ALA A 169 3.18 -18.41 -5.46
CA ALA A 169 3.99 -17.70 -6.44
C ALA A 169 5.22 -17.00 -5.83
N GLY A 170 5.38 -17.04 -4.50
CA GLY A 170 6.53 -16.48 -3.80
C GLY A 170 6.25 -15.17 -3.05
N ALA A 171 5.00 -14.70 -2.97
CA ALA A 171 4.69 -13.56 -2.11
C ALA A 171 4.88 -13.92 -0.63
N ASP A 172 5.51 -13.02 0.12
CA ASP A 172 5.66 -13.12 1.60
C ASP A 172 4.48 -12.49 2.31
N PHE A 173 3.84 -11.53 1.64
CA PHE A 173 2.66 -10.80 2.12
C PHE A 173 1.64 -10.66 0.98
N VAL A 174 0.36 -10.58 1.36
CA VAL A 174 -0.73 -10.28 0.41
C VAL A 174 -1.54 -9.10 0.94
N MET A 175 -1.65 -8.05 0.15
CA MET A 175 -2.47 -6.89 0.47
C MET A 175 -3.89 -7.10 -0.05
N LEU A 176 -4.86 -7.02 0.86
CA LEU A 176 -6.26 -7.22 0.57
C LEU A 176 -7.04 -5.91 0.76
N GLY A 177 -7.81 -5.53 -0.25
CA GLY A 177 -8.76 -4.43 -0.21
C GLY A 177 -10.17 -4.93 -0.48
N GLY A 178 -10.50 -5.15 -1.75
CA GLY A 178 -11.84 -5.52 -2.20
C GLY A 178 -12.43 -6.76 -1.54
N LEU A 179 -11.60 -7.75 -1.22
CA LEU A 179 -12.06 -8.97 -0.54
C LEU A 179 -12.65 -8.68 0.86
N LEU A 180 -12.23 -7.59 1.50
CA LEU A 180 -12.68 -7.20 2.84
C LEU A 180 -13.67 -6.03 2.83
N ALA A 181 -13.83 -5.32 1.72
CA ALA A 181 -14.55 -4.04 1.64
C ALA A 181 -16.02 -4.08 2.06
N GLY A 182 -16.69 -5.24 1.97
CA GLY A 182 -18.09 -5.41 2.35
C GLY A 182 -18.34 -5.78 3.82
N HIS A 183 -17.27 -5.98 4.61
CA HIS A 183 -17.42 -6.37 6.01
C HIS A 183 -17.87 -5.21 6.90
N ASP A 184 -18.55 -5.50 8.01
CA ASP A 184 -19.10 -4.50 8.92
C ASP A 184 -18.01 -3.58 9.50
N GLU A 185 -16.82 -4.12 9.76
CA GLU A 185 -15.66 -3.41 10.31
C GLU A 185 -14.98 -2.48 9.30
N CYS A 186 -15.31 -2.58 7.99
CA CYS A 186 -14.73 -1.70 6.99
C CYS A 186 -15.44 -0.36 6.94
N ALA A 187 -14.68 0.70 6.64
CA ALA A 187 -15.22 2.03 6.39
C ALA A 187 -16.20 2.02 5.19
N GLY A 188 -17.06 3.01 5.13
CA GLY A 188 -18.10 3.19 4.11
C GLY A 188 -19.49 3.08 4.69
N GLU A 189 -20.39 3.86 4.12
CA GLU A 189 -21.80 3.86 4.51
C GLU A 189 -22.56 2.72 3.82
N PHE A 190 -23.53 2.15 4.53
CA PHE A 190 -24.47 1.22 3.94
C PHE A 190 -25.49 1.98 3.10
N THR A 191 -25.68 1.54 1.88
CA THR A 191 -26.77 1.96 0.99
C THR A 191 -27.73 0.81 0.85
N THR A 192 -29.04 1.07 0.99
CA THR A 192 -30.08 0.05 0.82
C THR A 192 -30.88 0.37 -0.43
N GLU A 193 -31.02 -0.58 -1.32
CA GLU A 193 -31.89 -0.48 -2.48
C GLU A 193 -33.36 -0.73 -2.12
N ASP A 194 -34.28 -0.38 -3.04
CA ASP A 194 -35.73 -0.64 -2.89
C ASP A 194 -36.01 -2.14 -2.73
N SER A 195 -35.15 -3.01 -3.18
CA SER A 195 -35.17 -4.46 -2.98
C SER A 195 -35.00 -4.91 -1.53
N GLY A 196 -34.48 -4.00 -0.63
CA GLY A 196 -34.11 -4.30 0.76
C GLY A 196 -32.70 -4.86 0.89
N GLU A 197 -31.94 -5.01 -0.20
CA GLU A 197 -30.54 -5.40 -0.16
C GLU A 197 -29.66 -4.22 0.24
N SER A 198 -28.72 -4.46 1.17
CA SER A 198 -27.78 -3.44 1.63
C SER A 198 -26.39 -3.75 1.10
N TYR A 199 -25.67 -2.71 0.65
CA TYR A 199 -24.30 -2.81 0.16
C TYR A 199 -23.47 -1.60 0.59
N LYS A 200 -22.15 -1.77 0.58
CA LYS A 200 -21.19 -0.67 0.74
C LYS A 200 -20.60 -0.26 -0.60
N VAL A 201 -20.49 1.03 -0.82
CA VAL A 201 -19.81 1.56 -2.01
C VAL A 201 -18.31 1.38 -1.85
N PHE A 202 -17.70 0.70 -2.81
CA PHE A 202 -16.26 0.49 -2.90
C PHE A 202 -15.74 0.98 -4.25
N TYR A 203 -14.72 1.83 -4.24
CA TYR A 203 -14.17 2.45 -5.43
C TYR A 203 -12.63 2.44 -5.43
N GLY A 204 -12.05 2.42 -6.64
CA GLY A 204 -10.59 2.52 -6.80
C GLY A 204 -10.08 3.95 -6.67
N MET A 205 -8.82 4.10 -6.29
CA MET A 205 -8.17 5.41 -6.11
C MET A 205 -8.04 6.24 -7.39
N SER A 206 -8.17 5.63 -8.58
CA SER A 206 -8.20 6.30 -9.88
C SER A 206 -9.60 6.46 -10.45
N SER A 207 -10.66 6.23 -9.66
CA SER A 207 -12.05 6.48 -10.06
C SER A 207 -12.40 7.97 -9.95
N ASP A 208 -13.42 8.40 -10.71
CA ASP A 208 -13.91 9.79 -10.65
C ASP A 208 -14.27 10.19 -9.22
N THR A 209 -14.94 9.31 -8.47
CA THR A 209 -15.27 9.50 -7.05
C THR A 209 -14.05 9.77 -6.19
N ALA A 210 -12.97 9.02 -6.38
CA ALA A 210 -11.74 9.23 -5.61
C ALA A 210 -11.02 10.52 -6.04
N MET A 211 -11.02 10.83 -7.33
CA MET A 211 -10.42 12.05 -7.87
C MET A 211 -11.15 13.29 -7.36
N GLU A 212 -12.47 13.28 -7.34
CA GLU A 212 -13.28 14.35 -6.76
C GLU A 212 -13.01 14.54 -5.26
N LYS A 213 -12.95 13.44 -4.51
CA LYS A 213 -12.81 13.47 -3.06
C LYS A 213 -11.41 13.88 -2.58
N TYR A 214 -10.35 13.44 -3.28
CA TYR A 214 -8.98 13.54 -2.79
C TYR A 214 -8.05 14.40 -3.66
N SER A 215 -8.46 14.79 -4.87
CA SER A 215 -7.64 15.54 -5.81
C SER A 215 -8.33 16.82 -6.33
N GLY A 216 -9.48 17.18 -5.75
CA GLY A 216 -10.21 18.41 -6.11
C GLY A 216 -10.92 18.36 -7.46
N GLY A 217 -11.11 17.18 -8.01
CA GLY A 217 -11.62 16.97 -9.37
C GLY A 217 -10.53 17.11 -10.44
N VAL A 218 -10.79 16.61 -11.63
CA VAL A 218 -9.95 16.80 -12.82
C VAL A 218 -10.60 17.82 -13.72
#